data_42cfb755b2d0038a13dba2c81e831753
#
_entry.id   42cfb755b2d0038a13dba2c81e831753
#
_cell.length_a   1.000
_cell.length_b   1.000
_cell.length_c   1.000
_cell.angle_alpha   90.00
_cell.angle_beta   90.00
_cell.angle_gamma   90.00
#
_symmetry.space_group_name_H-M   'P 1'
#
loop_
_entity.id
_entity.type
_entity.pdbx_description
1 polymer ?
#
loop_
_entity_poly.entity_id
_entity_poly.type
_entity_poly.pdbx_seq_one_letter_code
_entity_poly.pdbx_strand_id
1 'polypeptide(L)'
;NDSASEVDNASFLAPRATGFEITKQNTYVNTSGETYIYMAIRGPMMKEPESATEVYQAFETTNSHSAGVYGTLTKPDMFLSKRTDSSATWRILERLRGGSMLRTDSTDEESGDGFLEWDKQEGVQITTTGAPYLSNDLQAHWLFKRAKGYFDVVAYTGTGSAQTVAHSLGVEPELIFTKGRSGTANWYTYSKPTGVGKFLILSSGLYALSSTTMWNNTLPTSTEFSIAAANNNSGQTYISYLFATLAGISKVG
;
A
#
# COMPACT_ATOMS: atom_id res chain seq x y z
N ASN A 1 33.81 8.77 -20.99
CA ASN A 1 33.07 9.71 -21.83
C ASN A 1 32.17 8.92 -22.75
N ASP A 2 31.02 8.59 -22.25
CA ASP A 2 29.96 8.05 -23.09
C ASP A 2 29.17 9.25 -23.63
N SER A 3 29.28 9.52 -24.93
CA SER A 3 28.51 10.55 -25.63
C SER A 3 27.20 9.99 -26.23
N ALA A 4 26.81 8.80 -25.85
CA ALA A 4 25.54 8.26 -26.25
C ALA A 4 24.43 8.99 -25.48
N SER A 5 23.46 9.54 -26.20
CA SER A 5 22.25 10.09 -25.62
C SER A 5 21.57 9.00 -24.79
N GLU A 6 21.14 9.35 -23.59
CA GLU A 6 20.28 8.50 -22.76
C GLU A 6 19.10 8.01 -23.62
N VAL A 7 19.00 6.70 -23.78
CA VAL A 7 17.90 6.12 -24.57
C VAL A 7 16.67 6.13 -23.67
N ASP A 8 15.87 7.16 -23.79
CA ASP A 8 14.54 7.25 -23.19
C ASP A 8 13.60 6.26 -23.90
N ASN A 9 13.71 5.01 -23.55
CA ASN A 9 12.82 3.98 -24.04
C ASN A 9 12.27 3.14 -22.90
N ALA A 10 11.29 3.73 -22.24
CA ALA A 10 10.23 3.07 -21.49
C ALA A 10 10.63 1.79 -20.73
N SER A 11 10.99 1.95 -19.47
CA SER A 11 10.84 0.91 -18.43
C SER A 11 11.41 -0.46 -18.77
N PHE A 12 12.72 -0.61 -18.83
CA PHE A 12 13.35 -1.94 -18.83
C PHE A 12 13.27 -2.62 -17.47
N LEU A 13 13.11 -1.86 -16.40
CA LEU A 13 13.13 -2.30 -15.01
C LEU A 13 11.89 -1.81 -14.29
N ALA A 14 11.23 -2.72 -13.59
CA ALA A 14 10.17 -2.40 -12.65
C ALA A 14 10.64 -2.71 -11.23
N PRO A 15 10.61 -1.77 -10.28
CA PRO A 15 10.82 -2.04 -8.87
C PRO A 15 9.77 -3.03 -8.35
N ARG A 16 10.21 -3.98 -7.51
CA ARG A 16 9.36 -4.95 -6.83
C ARG A 16 9.64 -4.92 -5.33
N ALA A 17 8.72 -5.43 -4.53
CA ALA A 17 8.88 -5.46 -3.07
C ALA A 17 10.17 -6.15 -2.60
N THR A 18 10.62 -7.16 -3.35
CA THR A 18 11.81 -7.97 -3.03
C THR A 18 12.98 -7.80 -4.00
N GLY A 19 12.94 -6.78 -4.86
CA GLY A 19 13.99 -6.57 -5.86
C GLY A 19 13.51 -5.73 -7.03
N PHE A 20 13.86 -6.15 -8.22
CA PHE A 20 13.40 -5.55 -9.47
C PHE A 20 13.10 -6.64 -10.51
N GLU A 21 12.25 -6.30 -11.46
CA GLU A 21 11.95 -7.15 -12.62
C GLU A 21 12.46 -6.48 -13.90
N ILE A 22 13.03 -7.26 -14.79
CA ILE A 22 13.35 -6.84 -16.15
C ILE A 22 12.10 -7.06 -17.00
N THR A 23 11.44 -5.98 -17.41
CA THR A 23 10.12 -5.99 -18.02
C THR A 23 10.12 -6.21 -19.53
N LYS A 24 11.27 -6.03 -20.17
CA LYS A 24 11.42 -6.19 -21.61
C LYS A 24 12.70 -6.95 -21.96
N GLN A 25 12.60 -7.79 -22.99
CA GLN A 25 13.78 -8.34 -23.64
C GLN A 25 14.40 -7.24 -24.52
N ASN A 26 15.68 -6.96 -24.28
CA ASN A 26 16.45 -5.97 -25.04
C ASN A 26 17.90 -6.44 -25.14
N THR A 27 18.55 -6.17 -26.25
CA THR A 27 19.96 -6.54 -26.52
C THR A 27 20.95 -6.01 -25.48
N TYR A 28 20.57 -4.99 -24.72
CA TYR A 28 21.44 -4.38 -23.70
C TYR A 28 21.24 -4.91 -22.28
N VAL A 29 20.07 -5.46 -21.96
CA VAL A 29 19.74 -5.79 -20.56
C VAL A 29 19.13 -7.17 -20.32
N ASN A 30 18.74 -7.91 -21.35
CA ASN A 30 18.12 -9.21 -21.20
C ASN A 30 18.15 -10.07 -22.47
N THR A 31 19.30 -10.24 -23.09
CA THR A 31 19.48 -11.16 -24.22
C THR A 31 19.60 -12.58 -23.71
N SER A 32 18.90 -13.52 -24.35
CA SER A 32 18.97 -14.92 -23.98
C SER A 32 20.37 -15.48 -24.14
N GLY A 33 20.89 -16.15 -23.13
CA GLY A 33 22.22 -16.80 -23.13
C GLY A 33 23.38 -15.87 -22.72
N GLU A 34 23.14 -14.56 -22.52
CA GLU A 34 24.16 -13.62 -22.09
C GLU A 34 24.22 -13.51 -20.55
N THR A 35 25.40 -13.13 -20.04
CA THR A 35 25.62 -12.90 -18.62
C THR A 35 25.67 -11.41 -18.35
N TYR A 36 24.87 -10.95 -17.40
CA TYR A 36 24.79 -9.54 -16.99
C TYR A 36 25.25 -9.34 -15.56
N ILE A 37 25.92 -8.25 -15.30
CA ILE A 37 26.25 -7.78 -13.96
C ILE A 37 25.30 -6.64 -13.63
N TYR A 38 24.65 -6.73 -12.46
CA TYR A 38 23.81 -5.66 -11.96
C TYR A 38 24.22 -5.25 -10.55
N MET A 39 23.95 -4.00 -10.21
CA MET A 39 24.08 -3.46 -8.84
C MET A 39 22.72 -2.91 -8.40
N ALA A 40 22.13 -3.54 -7.41
CA ALA A 40 20.91 -3.08 -6.78
C ALA A 40 21.22 -2.59 -5.36
N ILE A 41 21.03 -1.30 -5.13
CA ILE A 41 21.20 -0.69 -3.80
C ILE A 41 19.81 -0.46 -3.21
N ARG A 42 19.48 -1.24 -2.19
CA ARG A 42 18.29 -0.99 -1.39
C ARG A 42 18.54 0.24 -0.52
N GLY A 43 17.68 1.22 -0.60
CA GLY A 43 17.67 2.32 0.36
C GLY A 43 17.53 1.79 1.80
N PRO A 44 17.93 2.57 2.81
CA PRO A 44 17.80 2.14 4.20
C PRO A 44 16.37 1.68 4.47
N MET A 45 16.21 0.59 5.21
CA MET A 45 14.93 0.15 5.76
C MET A 45 14.29 1.34 6.47
N MET A 46 12.96 1.34 6.56
CA MET A 46 12.19 2.41 7.17
C MET A 46 12.89 3.07 8.36
N LYS A 47 13.13 4.37 8.27
CA LYS A 47 13.66 5.19 9.37
C LYS A 47 12.49 5.57 10.29
N GLU A 48 12.75 5.75 11.58
CA GLU A 48 11.82 6.44 12.48
C GLU A 48 11.76 7.92 12.08
N PRO A 49 10.56 8.49 11.87
CA PRO A 49 10.41 9.88 11.45
C PRO A 49 10.64 10.83 12.65
N GLU A 50 11.16 12.00 12.34
CA GLU A 50 11.37 13.08 13.32
C GLU A 50 10.19 14.07 13.35
N SER A 51 9.38 14.09 12.29
CA SER A 51 8.21 14.94 12.14
C SER A 51 7.07 14.21 11.42
N ALA A 52 5.83 14.51 11.76
CA ALA A 52 4.65 13.99 11.08
C ALA A 52 4.63 14.37 9.58
N THR A 53 5.18 15.51 9.20
CA THR A 53 5.27 15.98 7.81
C THR A 53 6.24 15.18 6.94
N GLU A 54 7.10 14.35 7.54
CA GLU A 54 7.96 13.43 6.79
C GLU A 54 7.23 12.16 6.31
N VAL A 55 6.09 11.86 6.92
CA VAL A 55 5.40 10.57 6.73
C VAL A 55 3.93 10.68 6.38
N TYR A 56 3.36 11.87 6.49
CA TYR A 56 1.95 12.12 6.23
C TYR A 56 1.71 13.47 5.58
N GLN A 57 0.80 13.51 4.61
CA GLN A 57 0.27 14.73 4.02
C GLN A 57 -1.20 14.56 3.69
N ALA A 58 -2.01 15.55 4.05
CA ALA A 58 -3.37 15.71 3.55
C ALA A 58 -3.43 16.93 2.64
N PHE A 59 -4.19 16.85 1.54
CA PHE A 59 -4.44 17.97 0.63
C PHE A 59 -5.76 17.77 -0.08
N GLU A 60 -6.30 18.85 -0.62
CA GLU A 60 -7.51 18.84 -1.43
C GLU A 60 -7.20 19.23 -2.87
N THR A 61 -8.01 18.72 -3.77
CA THR A 61 -8.03 19.14 -5.16
C THR A 61 -9.41 19.68 -5.51
N THR A 62 -9.43 20.82 -6.20
CA THR A 62 -10.66 21.52 -6.60
C THR A 62 -10.70 21.67 -8.11
N ASN A 63 -11.84 21.41 -8.72
CA ASN A 63 -12.18 21.64 -10.13
C ASN A 63 -11.07 21.69 -11.21
N SER A 64 -11.20 20.89 -12.26
CA SER A 64 -10.34 20.90 -13.45
C SER A 64 -8.89 20.49 -13.21
N HIS A 65 -8.67 19.25 -12.81
CA HIS A 65 -7.31 18.70 -12.68
C HIS A 65 -6.85 18.05 -13.99
N SER A 66 -5.66 18.44 -14.42
CA SER A 66 -4.94 17.79 -15.51
C SER A 66 -4.02 16.68 -14.97
N ALA A 67 -3.55 15.81 -15.84
CA ALA A 67 -2.45 14.92 -15.50
C ALA A 67 -1.27 15.70 -14.89
N GLY A 68 -0.66 15.19 -13.83
CA GLY A 68 0.40 15.90 -13.11
C GLY A 68 0.82 15.23 -11.80
N VAL A 69 1.77 15.84 -11.12
CA VAL A 69 2.24 15.40 -9.79
C VAL A 69 1.41 16.12 -8.72
N TYR A 70 0.92 15.35 -7.77
CA TYR A 70 0.07 15.81 -6.67
C TYR A 70 0.67 15.44 -5.33
N GLY A 71 0.68 16.43 -4.41
CA GLY A 71 1.32 16.31 -3.10
C GLY A 71 2.82 16.59 -3.14
N THR A 72 3.39 16.84 -1.99
CA THR A 72 4.81 17.17 -1.78
C THR A 72 5.51 16.20 -0.83
N LEU A 73 4.79 15.19 -0.31
CA LEU A 73 5.40 14.18 0.54
C LEU A 73 6.44 13.38 -0.25
N THR A 74 7.66 13.36 0.27
CA THR A 74 8.78 12.67 -0.39
C THR A 74 8.56 11.16 -0.40
N LYS A 75 8.45 10.58 -1.60
CA LYS A 75 8.31 9.13 -1.84
C LYS A 75 7.20 8.49 -1.01
N PRO A 76 5.94 8.89 -1.16
CA PRO A 76 4.82 8.26 -0.46
C PRO A 76 4.69 6.79 -0.86
N ASP A 77 4.16 5.98 0.03
CA ASP A 77 3.93 4.55 -0.18
C ASP A 77 2.44 4.20 -0.32
N MET A 78 1.54 5.03 0.21
CA MET A 78 0.11 4.84 0.11
C MET A 78 -0.59 6.16 -0.23
N PHE A 79 -1.58 6.07 -1.09
CA PHE A 79 -2.48 7.14 -1.50
C PHE A 79 -3.92 6.72 -1.20
N LEU A 80 -4.60 7.51 -0.40
CA LEU A 80 -6.02 7.38 -0.10
C LEU A 80 -6.74 8.59 -0.68
N SER A 81 -7.88 8.38 -1.34
CA SER A 81 -8.65 9.44 -1.98
C SER A 81 -10.14 9.27 -1.79
N LYS A 82 -10.83 10.40 -1.60
CA LYS A 82 -12.28 10.48 -1.45
C LYS A 82 -12.81 11.73 -2.11
N ARG A 83 -13.85 11.58 -2.91
CA ARG A 83 -14.67 12.71 -3.34
C ARG A 83 -15.49 13.24 -2.16
N THR A 84 -15.51 14.56 -1.95
CA THR A 84 -16.12 15.21 -0.77
C THR A 84 -17.44 15.91 -1.05
N ASP A 85 -17.77 16.21 -2.32
CA ASP A 85 -18.98 16.89 -2.76
C ASP A 85 -20.13 15.96 -3.15
N SER A 86 -19.91 14.65 -3.15
CA SER A 86 -20.94 13.65 -3.42
C SER A 86 -20.65 12.31 -2.76
N SER A 87 -21.64 11.42 -2.77
CA SER A 87 -21.42 10.03 -2.36
C SER A 87 -20.55 9.32 -3.42
N ALA A 88 -19.31 9.03 -3.07
CA ALA A 88 -18.38 8.27 -3.89
C ALA A 88 -17.57 7.31 -3.03
N THR A 89 -17.03 6.28 -3.66
CA THR A 89 -16.22 5.27 -2.99
C THR A 89 -14.89 5.83 -2.52
N TRP A 90 -14.40 5.35 -1.40
CA TRP A 90 -13.04 5.54 -0.96
C TRP A 90 -12.10 4.69 -1.81
N ARG A 91 -10.99 5.26 -2.26
CA ARG A 91 -9.99 4.58 -3.07
C ARG A 91 -8.65 4.55 -2.35
N ILE A 92 -8.04 3.38 -2.31
CA ILE A 92 -6.73 3.17 -1.71
C ILE A 92 -5.81 2.48 -2.72
N LEU A 93 -4.65 3.05 -2.90
CA LEU A 93 -3.57 2.54 -3.73
C LEU A 93 -2.28 2.58 -2.93
N GLU A 94 -1.37 1.68 -3.20
CA GLU A 94 -0.03 1.76 -2.62
C GLU A 94 1.03 1.23 -3.60
N ARG A 95 2.25 1.66 -3.35
CA ARG A 95 3.42 1.37 -4.18
C ARG A 95 3.65 -0.13 -4.44
N LEU A 96 3.30 -1.01 -3.49
CA LEU A 96 3.48 -2.47 -3.64
C LEU A 96 2.62 -3.07 -4.74
N ARG A 97 1.45 -2.49 -5.04
CA ARG A 97 0.53 -2.94 -6.09
C ARG A 97 0.62 -2.11 -7.37
N GLY A 98 1.41 -1.04 -7.37
CA GLY A 98 1.49 -0.12 -8.51
C GLY A 98 0.20 0.67 -8.71
N GLY A 99 -0.40 0.60 -9.91
CA GLY A 99 -1.63 1.31 -10.26
C GLY A 99 -2.93 0.58 -9.87
N SER A 100 -2.86 -0.57 -9.22
CA SER A 100 -4.06 -1.29 -8.80
C SER A 100 -4.74 -0.64 -7.61
N MET A 101 -6.06 -0.54 -7.66
CA MET A 101 -6.90 0.14 -6.68
C MET A 101 -7.74 -0.86 -5.88
N LEU A 102 -7.93 -0.60 -4.60
CA LEU A 102 -8.99 -1.17 -3.76
C LEU A 102 -9.95 -0.09 -3.29
N ARG A 103 -11.17 -0.50 -2.94
CA ARG A 103 -12.18 0.36 -2.32
C ARG A 103 -12.35 -0.05 -0.87
N THR A 104 -12.27 0.90 0.06
CA THR A 104 -12.36 0.59 1.50
C THR A 104 -13.79 0.36 1.96
N ASP A 105 -14.75 0.80 1.18
CA ASP A 105 -16.20 0.65 1.40
C ASP A 105 -16.84 -0.47 0.57
N SER A 106 -16.03 -1.32 -0.07
CA SER A 106 -16.49 -2.46 -0.88
C SER A 106 -15.74 -3.74 -0.55
N THR A 107 -16.39 -4.86 -0.85
CA THR A 107 -15.79 -6.20 -0.82
C THR A 107 -15.12 -6.61 -2.12
N ASP A 108 -15.18 -5.79 -3.16
CA ASP A 108 -14.64 -6.07 -4.49
C ASP A 108 -13.15 -6.41 -4.45
N GLU A 109 -12.71 -7.21 -5.41
CA GLU A 109 -11.30 -7.46 -5.67
C GLU A 109 -10.58 -6.19 -6.17
N GLU A 110 -9.24 -6.25 -6.23
CA GLU A 110 -8.48 -5.14 -6.80
C GLU A 110 -8.77 -4.96 -8.28
N SER A 111 -8.86 -3.71 -8.70
CA SER A 111 -9.00 -3.33 -10.10
C SER A 111 -7.81 -2.49 -10.54
N GLY A 112 -7.23 -2.82 -11.70
CA GLY A 112 -6.21 -1.98 -12.33
C GLY A 112 -6.88 -0.81 -13.02
N ASP A 113 -6.43 0.42 -12.75
CA ASP A 113 -6.87 1.60 -13.48
C ASP A 113 -5.74 2.34 -14.21
N GLY A 114 -4.47 2.01 -13.89
CA GLY A 114 -3.29 2.50 -14.59
C GLY A 114 -3.07 4.02 -14.52
N PHE A 115 -3.83 4.76 -13.72
CA PHE A 115 -3.79 6.22 -13.69
C PHE A 115 -2.77 6.81 -12.71
N LEU A 116 -2.19 6.00 -11.83
CA LEU A 116 -1.27 6.45 -10.79
C LEU A 116 0.13 5.87 -10.99
N GLU A 117 1.13 6.74 -11.01
CA GLU A 117 2.55 6.37 -11.00
C GLU A 117 3.23 6.83 -9.71
N TRP A 118 4.16 5.98 -9.24
CA TRP A 118 4.83 6.15 -7.96
C TRP A 118 6.28 6.63 -8.07
N ASP A 119 6.82 6.74 -9.28
CA ASP A 119 8.25 6.98 -9.52
C ASP A 119 8.62 8.46 -9.51
N LYS A 120 7.99 9.22 -8.63
CA LYS A 120 8.30 10.62 -8.39
C LYS A 120 9.03 10.79 -7.06
N GLN A 121 9.89 11.81 -6.99
CA GLN A 121 10.61 12.15 -5.76
C GLN A 121 9.64 12.67 -4.69
N GLU A 122 8.59 13.37 -5.11
CA GLU A 122 7.55 13.95 -4.27
C GLU A 122 6.18 13.62 -4.83
N GLY A 123 5.21 13.39 -3.95
CA GLY A 123 3.82 13.11 -4.31
C GLY A 123 3.63 11.86 -5.14
N VAL A 124 2.53 11.84 -5.88
CA VAL A 124 2.15 10.79 -6.83
C VAL A 124 1.83 11.44 -8.17
N GLN A 125 2.14 10.78 -9.27
CA GLN A 125 1.75 11.25 -10.58
C GLN A 125 0.45 10.61 -11.01
N ILE A 126 -0.53 11.44 -11.39
CA ILE A 126 -1.76 11.02 -12.05
C ILE A 126 -1.56 11.26 -13.55
N THR A 127 -1.68 10.20 -14.36
CA THR A 127 -1.19 10.19 -15.75
C THR A 127 -2.24 10.63 -16.79
N THR A 128 -3.53 10.59 -16.43
CA THR A 128 -4.64 10.88 -17.36
C THR A 128 -5.62 11.87 -16.80
N THR A 129 -6.08 12.80 -17.65
CA THR A 129 -7.26 13.63 -17.38
C THR A 129 -8.51 12.75 -17.35
N GLY A 130 -9.40 12.99 -16.38
CA GLY A 130 -10.61 12.17 -16.20
C GLY A 130 -10.40 10.91 -15.37
N ALA A 131 -9.20 10.70 -14.82
CA ALA A 131 -9.01 9.70 -13.78
C ALA A 131 -9.99 9.93 -12.64
N PRO A 132 -10.50 8.88 -12.00
CA PRO A 132 -11.46 9.00 -10.91
C PRO A 132 -10.96 9.79 -9.70
N TYR A 133 -9.66 10.14 -9.67
CA TYR A 133 -9.02 11.00 -8.67
C TYR A 133 -8.93 12.47 -9.09
N LEU A 134 -9.29 12.78 -10.32
CA LEU A 134 -9.19 14.10 -10.95
C LEU A 134 -10.48 14.49 -11.68
N SER A 135 -11.63 13.97 -11.25
CA SER A 135 -12.91 14.50 -11.75
C SER A 135 -13.05 15.97 -11.35
N ASN A 136 -13.86 16.73 -12.07
CA ASN A 136 -14.15 18.15 -11.79
C ASN A 136 -14.81 18.40 -10.42
N ASP A 137 -14.56 17.53 -9.47
CA ASP A 137 -15.20 17.44 -8.16
C ASP A 137 -14.20 17.76 -7.06
N LEU A 138 -14.69 18.17 -5.91
CA LEU A 138 -13.86 18.33 -4.72
C LEU A 138 -13.40 16.96 -4.22
N GLN A 139 -12.10 16.79 -4.07
CA GLN A 139 -11.53 15.56 -3.54
C GLN A 139 -10.52 15.83 -2.43
N ALA A 140 -10.59 15.05 -1.37
CA ALA A 140 -9.60 14.99 -0.32
C ALA A 140 -8.67 13.81 -0.56
N HIS A 141 -7.38 14.03 -0.34
CA HIS A 141 -6.32 13.07 -0.55
C HIS A 141 -5.43 12.99 0.68
N TRP A 142 -4.94 11.78 0.94
CA TRP A 142 -4.01 11.49 2.01
C TRP A 142 -2.87 10.65 1.48
N LEU A 143 -1.66 11.12 1.69
CA LEU A 143 -0.42 10.40 1.41
C LEU A 143 0.18 9.90 2.71
N PHE A 144 0.63 8.65 2.69
CA PHE A 144 1.35 8.04 3.80
C PHE A 144 2.66 7.47 3.29
N LYS A 145 3.70 7.63 4.09
CA LYS A 145 5.00 7.03 3.84
C LYS A 145 5.30 6.01 4.93
N ARG A 146 5.80 4.86 4.53
CA ARG A 146 6.21 3.81 5.47
C ARG A 146 7.35 4.28 6.34
N ALA A 147 7.21 4.10 7.65
CA ALA A 147 8.23 4.48 8.63
C ALA A 147 8.11 3.62 9.90
N LYS A 148 9.26 3.37 10.55
CA LYS A 148 9.30 2.64 11.82
C LYS A 148 8.44 3.32 12.87
N GLY A 149 7.71 2.52 13.63
CA GLY A 149 6.84 2.99 14.70
C GLY A 149 5.55 3.68 14.23
N TYR A 150 5.37 3.90 12.93
CA TYR A 150 4.26 4.68 12.40
C TYR A 150 3.33 3.85 11.51
N PHE A 151 3.82 3.42 10.35
CA PHE A 151 3.01 2.80 9.30
C PHE A 151 3.84 1.82 8.46
N ASP A 152 3.26 0.67 8.14
CA ASP A 152 3.82 -0.30 7.20
C ASP A 152 2.74 -0.91 6.31
N VAL A 153 3.12 -1.38 5.14
CA VAL A 153 2.27 -2.11 4.20
C VAL A 153 2.96 -3.40 3.82
N VAL A 154 2.26 -4.52 3.89
CA VAL A 154 2.78 -5.83 3.52
C VAL A 154 1.79 -6.59 2.65
N ALA A 155 2.31 -7.27 1.63
CA ALA A 155 1.56 -8.16 0.77
C ALA A 155 1.96 -9.61 1.05
N TYR A 156 0.99 -10.53 1.02
CA TYR A 156 1.23 -11.95 1.21
C TYR A 156 0.26 -12.80 0.41
N THR A 157 0.58 -14.08 0.28
CA THR A 157 -0.30 -15.09 -0.31
C THR A 157 -0.82 -15.99 0.79
N GLY A 158 -2.11 -16.23 0.81
CA GLY A 158 -2.77 -17.14 1.74
C GLY A 158 -2.37 -18.59 1.50
N THR A 159 -2.22 -19.33 2.60
CA THR A 159 -1.84 -20.75 2.58
C THR A 159 -3.01 -21.69 2.86
N GLY A 160 -4.12 -21.17 3.35
CA GLY A 160 -5.25 -21.96 3.85
C GLY A 160 -5.03 -22.55 5.25
N SER A 161 -3.85 -22.36 5.84
CA SER A 161 -3.48 -22.79 7.19
C SER A 161 -2.92 -21.61 7.98
N ALA A 162 -2.94 -21.65 9.30
CA ALA A 162 -2.37 -20.60 10.12
C ALA A 162 -0.93 -20.30 9.69
N GLN A 163 -0.60 -19.02 9.50
CA GLN A 163 0.73 -18.55 9.15
C GLN A 163 1.05 -17.22 9.84
N THR A 164 2.32 -16.88 9.90
CA THR A 164 2.82 -15.56 10.29
C THR A 164 3.20 -14.75 9.06
N VAL A 165 2.96 -13.45 9.12
CA VAL A 165 3.31 -12.48 8.08
C VAL A 165 4.30 -11.49 8.68
N ALA A 166 5.51 -11.44 8.11
CA ALA A 166 6.55 -10.52 8.55
C ALA A 166 6.25 -9.08 8.13
N HIS A 167 6.64 -8.12 8.98
CA HIS A 167 6.58 -6.69 8.69
C HIS A 167 7.81 -5.95 9.19
N SER A 168 7.95 -4.69 8.79
CA SER A 168 9.10 -3.84 9.13
C SER A 168 8.72 -2.64 10.02
N LEU A 169 7.54 -2.67 10.65
CA LEU A 169 7.07 -1.57 11.50
C LEU A 169 7.99 -1.32 12.69
N GLY A 170 8.65 -2.37 13.21
CA GLY A 170 9.63 -2.29 14.28
C GLY A 170 9.02 -2.20 15.68
N VAL A 171 7.71 -2.10 15.78
CA VAL A 171 6.90 -2.13 17.01
C VAL A 171 5.66 -2.99 16.79
N GLU A 172 5.00 -3.40 17.85
CA GLU A 172 3.69 -4.09 17.78
C GLU A 172 2.67 -3.19 17.09
N PRO A 173 2.02 -3.62 15.99
CA PRO A 173 0.94 -2.85 15.39
C PRO A 173 -0.27 -2.80 16.32
N GLU A 174 -0.88 -1.62 16.43
CA GLU A 174 -2.08 -1.39 17.23
C GLU A 174 -3.36 -1.48 16.39
N LEU A 175 -3.22 -1.30 15.07
CA LEU A 175 -4.30 -1.40 14.10
C LEU A 175 -3.78 -2.08 12.84
N ILE A 176 -4.51 -3.10 12.35
CA ILE A 176 -4.20 -3.77 11.09
C ILE A 176 -5.48 -3.85 10.25
N PHE A 177 -5.43 -3.34 9.03
CA PHE A 177 -6.46 -3.59 8.02
C PHE A 177 -5.94 -4.64 7.03
N THR A 178 -6.70 -5.71 6.82
CA THR A 178 -6.35 -6.76 5.86
C THR A 178 -7.44 -6.91 4.82
N LYS A 179 -7.06 -6.99 3.54
CA LYS A 179 -7.97 -7.14 2.40
C LYS A 179 -7.47 -8.20 1.43
N GLY A 180 -8.37 -9.08 1.00
CA GLY A 180 -8.13 -9.95 -0.16
C GLY A 180 -8.05 -9.10 -1.43
N ARG A 181 -7.02 -9.35 -2.24
CA ARG A 181 -6.77 -8.65 -3.50
C ARG A 181 -7.41 -9.38 -4.69
N SER A 182 -7.33 -10.71 -4.70
CA SER A 182 -7.93 -11.58 -5.70
C SER A 182 -9.26 -12.13 -5.19
N GLY A 183 -10.36 -11.74 -5.81
CA GLY A 183 -11.70 -12.15 -5.43
C GLY A 183 -12.32 -11.30 -4.31
N THR A 184 -13.63 -11.51 -4.13
CA THR A 184 -14.44 -10.79 -3.15
C THR A 184 -14.05 -11.16 -1.72
N ALA A 185 -13.73 -10.17 -0.91
CA ALA A 185 -13.37 -10.35 0.51
C ALA A 185 -13.71 -9.10 1.33
N ASN A 186 -14.04 -9.31 2.61
CA ASN A 186 -14.19 -8.20 3.54
C ASN A 186 -12.85 -7.52 3.86
N TRP A 187 -12.92 -6.30 4.36
CA TRP A 187 -11.83 -5.63 5.06
C TRP A 187 -11.83 -6.06 6.52
N TYR A 188 -10.97 -7.00 6.87
CA TYR A 188 -10.83 -7.47 8.25
C TYR A 188 -9.88 -6.57 9.02
N THR A 189 -10.31 -6.18 10.21
CA THR A 189 -9.57 -5.23 11.04
C THR A 189 -9.25 -5.82 12.40
N TYR A 190 -7.97 -5.82 12.75
CA TYR A 190 -7.46 -5.97 14.10
C TYR A 190 -7.37 -4.62 14.76
N SER A 191 -7.75 -4.53 16.01
CA SER A 191 -7.50 -3.38 16.87
C SER A 191 -7.00 -3.86 18.22
N LYS A 192 -5.95 -3.27 18.74
CA LYS A 192 -5.34 -3.64 20.02
C LYS A 192 -6.35 -3.65 21.17
N PRO A 193 -7.26 -2.65 21.32
CA PRO A 193 -8.30 -2.67 22.34
C PRO A 193 -9.28 -3.84 22.22
N THR A 194 -9.55 -4.35 21.04
CA THR A 194 -10.46 -5.51 20.85
C THR A 194 -9.75 -6.85 21.04
N GLY A 195 -8.43 -6.87 20.90
CA GLY A 195 -7.61 -8.06 21.03
C GLY A 195 -7.78 -9.06 19.89
N VAL A 196 -7.04 -10.17 19.96
CA VAL A 196 -6.97 -11.21 18.91
C VAL A 196 -8.15 -12.16 18.87
N GLY A 197 -8.99 -12.17 19.91
CA GLY A 197 -10.22 -12.95 19.94
C GLY A 197 -11.38 -12.31 19.19
N LYS A 198 -11.17 -11.14 18.60
CA LYS A 198 -12.19 -10.37 17.86
C LYS A 198 -11.62 -9.75 16.60
N PHE A 199 -12.53 -9.36 15.71
CA PHE A 199 -12.20 -8.57 14.52
C PHE A 199 -13.36 -7.61 14.20
N LEU A 200 -13.05 -6.57 13.44
CA LEU A 200 -14.01 -5.65 12.87
C LEU A 200 -14.05 -5.83 11.35
N ILE A 201 -15.14 -5.41 10.72
CA ILE A 201 -15.25 -5.29 9.26
C ILE A 201 -15.42 -3.81 8.95
N LEU A 202 -14.45 -3.23 8.26
CA LEU A 202 -14.38 -1.78 8.01
C LEU A 202 -15.61 -1.26 7.26
N SER A 203 -16.14 -2.03 6.32
CA SER A 203 -17.29 -1.65 5.48
C SER A 203 -18.65 -1.90 6.15
N SER A 204 -18.68 -2.52 7.34
CA SER A 204 -19.92 -2.80 8.05
C SER A 204 -19.98 -1.96 9.33
N GLY A 205 -21.07 -1.29 9.59
CA GLY A 205 -21.27 -0.59 10.86
C GLY A 205 -21.51 -1.54 12.06
N LEU A 206 -21.06 -2.79 11.96
CA LEU A 206 -21.28 -3.82 13.00
C LEU A 206 -20.27 -3.69 14.14
N TYR A 207 -20.67 -4.15 15.30
CA TYR A 207 -19.78 -4.33 16.44
C TYR A 207 -18.69 -5.38 16.18
N ALA A 208 -17.70 -5.44 17.06
CA ALA A 208 -16.62 -6.42 16.97
C ALA A 208 -17.14 -7.86 17.04
N LEU A 209 -16.82 -8.64 16.01
CA LEU A 209 -17.21 -10.04 15.88
C LEU A 209 -16.18 -10.94 16.58
N SER A 210 -16.64 -12.00 17.26
CA SER A 210 -15.76 -12.94 17.94
C SER A 210 -15.20 -13.97 16.96
N SER A 211 -13.89 -14.20 17.01
CA SER A 211 -13.20 -15.27 16.28
C SER A 211 -11.84 -15.52 16.88
N THR A 212 -11.55 -16.72 17.29
CA THR A 212 -10.23 -17.13 17.76
C THR A 212 -9.29 -17.53 16.61
N THR A 213 -9.83 -17.67 15.39
CA THR A 213 -9.07 -18.14 14.22
C THR A 213 -8.65 -17.00 13.28
N MET A 214 -9.29 -15.83 13.33
CA MET A 214 -8.99 -14.73 12.42
C MET A 214 -7.52 -14.30 12.53
N TRP A 215 -7.04 -14.07 13.74
CA TRP A 215 -5.68 -13.69 14.08
C TRP A 215 -4.89 -14.84 14.74
N ASN A 216 -5.35 -16.09 14.52
CA ASN A 216 -4.78 -17.30 15.11
C ASN A 216 -4.60 -17.20 16.64
N ASN A 217 -5.46 -16.44 17.31
CA ASN A 217 -5.41 -16.15 18.75
C ASN A 217 -3.99 -15.76 19.26
N THR A 218 -3.20 -15.10 18.39
CA THR A 218 -1.79 -14.74 18.64
C THR A 218 -1.61 -13.23 18.48
N LEU A 219 -1.11 -12.56 19.52
CA LEU A 219 -0.83 -11.14 19.48
C LEU A 219 0.25 -10.83 18.43
N PRO A 220 0.13 -9.72 17.70
CA PRO A 220 1.21 -9.22 16.86
C PRO A 220 2.45 -8.92 17.68
N THR A 221 3.61 -9.04 17.05
CA THR A 221 4.91 -8.66 17.63
C THR A 221 5.47 -7.42 16.93
N SER A 222 6.69 -7.05 17.25
CA SER A 222 7.40 -5.96 16.54
C SER A 222 7.84 -6.32 15.12
N THR A 223 7.72 -7.59 14.71
CA THR A 223 8.25 -8.08 13.42
C THR A 223 7.27 -8.91 12.61
N GLU A 224 6.18 -9.39 13.22
CA GLU A 224 5.21 -10.27 12.55
C GLU A 224 3.83 -10.21 13.19
N PHE A 225 2.81 -10.58 12.43
CA PHE A 225 1.45 -10.85 12.91
C PHE A 225 0.95 -12.19 12.36
N SER A 226 0.01 -12.81 13.10
CA SER A 226 -0.54 -14.10 12.74
C SER A 226 -1.89 -13.96 12.06
N ILE A 227 -2.15 -14.82 11.09
CA ILE A 227 -3.41 -14.91 10.35
C ILE A 227 -3.84 -16.36 10.17
N ALA A 228 -5.17 -16.55 10.07
CA ALA A 228 -5.78 -17.80 9.68
C ALA A 228 -7.20 -17.51 9.14
N ALA A 229 -7.99 -18.54 8.86
CA ALA A 229 -9.37 -18.41 8.42
C ALA A 229 -9.57 -17.51 7.16
N ALA A 230 -10.56 -16.62 7.21
CA ALA A 230 -11.03 -15.87 6.04
C ALA A 230 -10.02 -14.85 5.46
N ASN A 231 -9.00 -14.48 6.21
CA ASN A 231 -7.92 -13.62 5.72
C ASN A 231 -6.68 -14.42 5.25
N ASN A 232 -6.83 -15.72 4.99
CA ASN A 232 -5.74 -16.61 4.63
C ASN A 232 -6.17 -17.78 3.72
N ASN A 233 -7.11 -17.56 2.81
CA ASN A 233 -7.54 -18.61 1.86
C ASN A 233 -6.38 -18.99 0.94
N SER A 234 -6.21 -20.30 0.70
CA SER A 234 -5.10 -20.84 -0.10
C SER A 234 -5.05 -20.23 -1.51
N GLY A 235 -3.89 -19.73 -1.90
CA GLY A 235 -3.64 -19.14 -3.20
C GLY A 235 -4.21 -17.73 -3.41
N GLN A 236 -5.04 -17.22 -2.51
CA GLN A 236 -5.54 -15.85 -2.57
C GLN A 236 -4.44 -14.87 -2.15
N THR A 237 -4.32 -13.75 -2.85
CA THR A 237 -3.39 -12.68 -2.50
C THR A 237 -4.05 -11.65 -1.59
N TYR A 238 -3.28 -11.11 -0.66
CA TYR A 238 -3.73 -10.17 0.37
C TYR A 238 -2.80 -8.96 0.47
N ILE A 239 -3.32 -7.89 1.04
CA ILE A 239 -2.58 -6.71 1.47
C ILE A 239 -2.99 -6.37 2.89
N SER A 240 -2.02 -5.98 3.73
CA SER A 240 -2.25 -5.51 5.10
C SER A 240 -1.58 -4.17 5.33
N TYR A 241 -2.30 -3.28 5.98
CA TYR A 241 -1.87 -1.94 6.38
C TYR A 241 -1.77 -1.92 7.90
N LEU A 242 -0.58 -1.62 8.41
CA LEU A 242 -0.24 -1.70 9.84
C LEU A 242 0.05 -0.31 10.37
N PHE A 243 -0.55 0.03 11.50
CA PHE A 243 -0.39 1.33 12.15
C PHE A 243 -0.02 1.15 13.62
N ALA A 244 0.82 2.05 14.11
CA ALA A 244 1.17 2.14 15.53
C ALA A 244 1.20 3.59 16.01
N THR A 245 1.12 3.75 17.32
CA THR A 245 1.33 5.04 18.00
C THR A 245 2.82 5.34 18.07
N LEU A 246 3.22 6.48 17.54
CA LEU A 246 4.56 7.05 17.65
C LEU A 246 4.46 8.43 18.27
N ALA A 247 5.09 8.63 19.42
CA ALA A 247 4.99 9.87 20.20
C ALA A 247 5.36 11.09 19.36
N GLY A 248 4.50 12.10 19.35
CA GLY A 248 4.68 13.33 18.57
C GLY A 248 4.37 13.20 17.06
N ILE A 249 4.11 11.99 16.55
CA ILE A 249 3.86 11.73 15.12
C ILE A 249 2.43 11.22 14.90
N SER A 250 2.05 10.15 15.59
CA SER A 250 0.76 9.47 15.40
C SER A 250 0.18 8.96 16.71
N LYS A 251 -1.12 8.77 16.71
CA LYS A 251 -1.85 8.07 17.78
C LYS A 251 -2.90 7.17 17.16
N VAL A 252 -2.89 5.90 17.56
CA VAL A 252 -3.94 4.92 17.28
C VAL A 252 -4.83 4.79 18.51
N GLY A 253 -6.15 4.79 18.32
CA GLY A 253 -7.12 4.71 19.42
C GLY A 253 -8.52 4.42 18.95
#